data_19ea1255c869328389ae5e82d5145418
#
_entry.id   19ea1255c869328389ae5e82d5145418
#
_cell.length_a   1.000
_cell.length_b   1.000
_cell.length_c   1.000
_cell.angle_alpha   90.00
_cell.angle_beta   90.00
_cell.angle_gamma   90.00
#
_symmetry.space_group_name_H-M   'P 1'
#
loop_
_entity.id
_entity.type
_entity.pdbx_description
1 polymer ?
#
loop_
_entity_poly.entity_id
_entity_poly.type
_entity_poly.pdbx_seq_one_letter_code
_entity_poly.pdbx_strand_id
1 'polypeptide(L)'
;LDKFSDNEVESMEQCDKIFVCSAWAKDIIVNNTSFNNEDVHVVPLGVDTDIFKPSNLKGRNKTIFFNCGKWEKRKGHDVILECFNSAFTHSDEVELWMMCDNPFIGPQNTEWQNLYKNSELGYKVKIIPRQTHHKDVYNIMAQTDCGVFPARAEGWNLELLEMMACGKDVIATNYSAHTEFCDENNTKLVSIDNMETAYDGVFFDGKKGMWAEISEDQKEQIISHMRDVHNAKQEGVLSVNQSGIDTANKFSWENSCQEVIDGLFHT
;
A
#
# COMPACT_ATOMS: atom_id res chain seq x y z
N LEU A 1 5.07 -7.92 10.09
CA LEU A 1 6.18 -8.87 10.16
C LEU A 1 5.66 -10.29 10.28
N ASP A 2 6.54 -11.26 10.08
CA ASP A 2 6.24 -12.70 10.18
C ASP A 2 6.47 -13.28 11.58
N LYS A 3 6.92 -12.48 12.55
CA LYS A 3 7.14 -12.88 13.94
C LYS A 3 6.81 -11.75 14.92
N PHE A 4 6.43 -12.15 16.13
CA PHE A 4 6.14 -11.26 17.25
C PHE A 4 7.24 -11.29 18.32
N SER A 5 7.32 -10.23 19.11
CA SER A 5 8.08 -10.20 20.35
C SER A 5 7.34 -10.99 21.44
N ASP A 6 8.07 -11.42 22.47
CA ASP A 6 7.47 -12.18 23.58
C ASP A 6 6.37 -11.37 24.29
N ASN A 7 6.57 -10.05 24.46
CA ASN A 7 5.56 -9.15 25.05
C ASN A 7 4.30 -9.03 24.16
N GLU A 8 4.45 -9.05 22.83
CA GLU A 8 3.27 -9.04 21.92
C GLU A 8 2.52 -10.35 22.03
N VAL A 9 3.21 -11.49 22.08
CA VAL A 9 2.59 -12.81 22.30
C VAL A 9 1.86 -12.84 23.64
N GLU A 10 2.53 -12.47 24.76
CA GLU A 10 1.91 -12.40 26.07
C GLU A 10 0.67 -11.50 26.13
N SER A 11 0.69 -10.40 25.38
CA SER A 11 -0.46 -9.49 25.29
C SER A 11 -1.62 -10.09 24.51
N MET A 12 -1.34 -10.77 23.40
CA MET A 12 -2.36 -11.47 22.60
C MET A 12 -2.98 -12.62 23.37
N GLU A 13 -2.19 -13.41 24.12
CA GLU A 13 -2.65 -14.56 24.90
C GLU A 13 -3.59 -14.20 26.08
N GLN A 14 -3.78 -12.90 26.36
CA GLN A 14 -4.81 -12.44 27.30
C GLN A 14 -6.21 -12.30 26.66
N CYS A 15 -6.32 -12.48 25.34
CA CYS A 15 -7.56 -12.38 24.61
C CYS A 15 -8.18 -13.77 24.38
N ASP A 16 -9.49 -13.84 24.35
CA ASP A 16 -10.23 -15.08 24.02
C ASP A 16 -10.25 -15.32 22.49
N LYS A 17 -10.27 -14.25 21.71
CA LYS A 17 -10.30 -14.28 20.23
C LYS A 17 -9.48 -13.14 19.64
N ILE A 18 -8.93 -13.35 18.45
CA ILE A 18 -8.18 -12.35 17.71
C ILE A 18 -8.87 -12.08 16.37
N PHE A 19 -8.98 -10.81 16.01
CA PHE A 19 -9.48 -10.36 14.71
C PHE A 19 -8.34 -9.70 13.92
N VAL A 20 -8.12 -10.17 12.70
CA VAL A 20 -7.07 -9.70 11.80
C VAL A 20 -7.63 -9.32 10.45
N CYS A 21 -6.92 -8.46 9.71
CA CYS A 21 -7.43 -7.95 8.44
C CYS A 21 -7.22 -8.92 7.25
N SER A 22 -6.35 -9.93 7.39
CA SER A 22 -5.95 -10.78 6.26
C SER A 22 -5.70 -12.21 6.68
N ALA A 23 -5.85 -13.16 5.77
CA ALA A 23 -5.49 -14.57 5.99
C ALA A 23 -3.99 -14.70 6.27
N TRP A 24 -3.16 -13.90 5.58
CA TRP A 24 -1.72 -13.83 5.88
C TRP A 24 -1.46 -13.47 7.36
N ALA A 25 -2.14 -12.46 7.90
CA ALA A 25 -1.98 -12.07 9.31
C ALA A 25 -2.49 -13.15 10.26
N LYS A 26 -3.57 -13.87 9.90
CA LYS A 26 -4.06 -15.02 10.65
C LYS A 26 -3.00 -16.13 10.74
N ASP A 27 -2.39 -16.49 9.60
CA ASP A 27 -1.35 -17.51 9.56
C ASP A 27 -0.15 -17.13 10.44
N ILE A 28 0.22 -15.84 10.45
CA ILE A 28 1.31 -15.35 11.32
C ILE A 28 0.94 -15.53 12.80
N ILE A 29 -0.28 -15.22 13.22
CA ILE A 29 -0.71 -15.38 14.61
C ILE A 29 -0.73 -16.86 14.99
N VAL A 30 -1.40 -17.70 14.21
CA VAL A 30 -1.53 -19.14 14.49
C VAL A 30 -0.15 -19.83 14.55
N ASN A 31 0.79 -19.42 13.71
CA ASN A 31 2.13 -20.02 13.68
C ASN A 31 3.08 -19.49 14.79
N ASN A 32 2.75 -18.40 15.46
CA ASN A 32 3.64 -17.77 16.44
C ASN A 32 3.07 -17.66 17.87
N THR A 33 1.84 -18.12 18.09
CA THR A 33 1.14 -18.07 19.37
C THR A 33 0.47 -19.40 19.70
N SER A 34 -0.19 -19.47 20.84
CA SER A 34 -1.00 -20.65 21.25
C SER A 34 -2.40 -20.67 20.63
N PHE A 35 -2.81 -19.66 19.87
CA PHE A 35 -4.13 -19.59 19.24
C PHE A 35 -4.31 -20.65 18.16
N ASN A 36 -5.51 -21.27 18.12
CA ASN A 36 -5.92 -22.16 17.05
C ASN A 36 -6.59 -21.37 15.91
N ASN A 37 -6.80 -22.04 14.77
CA ASN A 37 -7.49 -21.44 13.63
C ASN A 37 -8.90 -20.93 13.95
N GLU A 38 -9.58 -21.54 14.91
CA GLU A 38 -10.95 -21.17 15.31
C GLU A 38 -10.99 -19.90 16.17
N ASP A 39 -9.87 -19.55 16.82
CA ASP A 39 -9.76 -18.40 17.71
C ASP A 39 -9.34 -17.12 16.96
N VAL A 40 -8.85 -17.25 15.71
CA VAL A 40 -8.39 -16.13 14.89
C VAL A 40 -9.30 -15.93 13.70
N HIS A 41 -10.00 -14.81 13.66
CA HIS A 41 -10.97 -14.47 12.63
C HIS A 41 -10.40 -13.45 11.64
N VAL A 42 -10.60 -13.69 10.34
CA VAL A 42 -10.23 -12.74 9.30
C VAL A 42 -11.39 -11.77 9.07
N VAL A 43 -11.13 -10.50 9.25
CA VAL A 43 -12.07 -9.39 9.04
C VAL A 43 -11.44 -8.40 8.07
N PRO A 44 -11.60 -8.58 6.76
CA PRO A 44 -11.11 -7.65 5.77
C PRO A 44 -11.65 -6.24 5.99
N LEU A 45 -10.81 -5.22 5.85
CA LEU A 45 -11.27 -3.83 5.97
C LEU A 45 -12.00 -3.38 4.70
N GLY A 46 -13.04 -2.59 4.88
CA GLY A 46 -13.86 -2.05 3.81
C GLY A 46 -13.33 -0.75 3.22
N VAL A 47 -13.82 -0.40 2.03
CA VAL A 47 -13.70 0.92 1.42
C VAL A 47 -15.07 1.57 1.31
N ASP A 48 -15.13 2.88 1.55
CA ASP A 48 -16.35 3.68 1.37
C ASP A 48 -16.48 4.07 -0.11
N THR A 49 -17.25 3.29 -0.87
CA THR A 49 -17.46 3.51 -2.32
C THR A 49 -18.39 4.68 -2.64
N ASP A 50 -19.07 5.25 -1.67
CA ASP A 50 -19.79 6.52 -1.83
C ASP A 50 -18.83 7.71 -1.91
N ILE A 51 -17.69 7.60 -1.25
CA ILE A 51 -16.60 8.59 -1.29
C ILE A 51 -15.60 8.26 -2.40
N PHE A 52 -14.99 7.07 -2.33
CA PHE A 52 -13.97 6.61 -3.28
C PHE A 52 -14.67 5.92 -4.47
N LYS A 53 -14.84 6.64 -5.54
CA LYS A 53 -15.57 6.20 -6.73
C LYS A 53 -14.79 6.48 -8.00
N PRO A 54 -15.10 5.76 -9.09
CA PRO A 54 -14.40 5.92 -10.35
C PRO A 54 -14.33 7.37 -10.80
N SER A 55 -13.14 7.81 -11.16
CA SER A 55 -12.88 9.15 -11.67
C SER A 55 -11.99 9.08 -12.90
N ASN A 56 -12.42 9.69 -13.99
CA ASN A 56 -11.63 9.80 -15.20
C ASN A 56 -11.44 11.28 -15.52
N LEU A 57 -10.24 11.80 -15.27
CA LEU A 57 -9.88 13.15 -15.67
C LEU A 57 -9.26 13.12 -17.06
N LYS A 58 -10.11 13.36 -18.08
CA LYS A 58 -9.65 13.58 -19.46
C LYS A 58 -8.88 14.90 -19.58
N GLY A 59 -7.82 14.91 -20.38
CA GLY A 59 -7.19 16.15 -20.85
C GLY A 59 -5.95 16.62 -20.10
N ARG A 60 -5.38 15.82 -19.21
CA ARG A 60 -4.05 16.08 -18.64
C ARG A 60 -2.98 15.29 -19.40
N ASN A 61 -1.95 15.97 -19.90
CA ASN A 61 -0.83 15.31 -20.59
C ASN A 61 0.14 14.63 -19.60
N LYS A 62 0.20 15.10 -18.35
CA LYS A 62 1.10 14.54 -17.33
C LYS A 62 0.58 13.26 -16.74
N THR A 63 1.44 12.28 -16.57
CA THR A 63 1.16 11.07 -15.78
C THR A 63 1.50 11.35 -14.33
N ILE A 64 0.54 11.13 -13.43
CA ILE A 64 0.69 11.42 -12.01
C ILE A 64 0.68 10.10 -11.23
N PHE A 65 1.85 9.75 -10.70
CA PHE A 65 2.01 8.66 -9.74
C PHE A 65 1.72 9.16 -8.33
N PHE A 66 1.16 8.31 -7.50
CA PHE A 66 0.71 8.68 -6.16
C PHE A 66 1.08 7.63 -5.12
N ASN A 67 1.48 8.11 -3.94
CA ASN A 67 1.54 7.29 -2.75
C ASN A 67 1.04 8.10 -1.55
N CYS A 68 0.40 7.44 -0.60
CA CYS A 68 0.02 8.02 0.67
C CYS A 68 0.21 7.04 1.82
N GLY A 69 0.37 7.58 3.03
CA GLY A 69 0.56 6.81 4.24
C GLY A 69 1.56 7.43 5.19
N LYS A 70 2.07 6.65 6.12
CA LYS A 70 3.14 7.08 7.02
C LYS A 70 4.50 6.92 6.34
N TRP A 71 5.38 7.93 6.46
CA TRP A 71 6.77 7.76 6.05
C TRP A 71 7.42 6.60 6.79
N GLU A 72 7.68 5.50 6.10
CA GLU A 72 8.29 4.29 6.64
C GLU A 72 9.08 3.54 5.56
N LYS A 73 10.21 2.95 5.91
CA LYS A 73 10.95 2.03 5.04
C LYS A 73 10.10 0.79 4.69
N ARG A 74 9.31 0.31 5.65
CA ARG A 74 8.37 -0.80 5.46
C ARG A 74 7.40 -0.56 4.28
N LYS A 75 6.94 0.68 4.10
CA LYS A 75 6.06 1.07 2.99
C LYS A 75 6.79 1.27 1.64
N GLY A 76 8.11 1.06 1.60
CA GLY A 76 8.91 1.16 0.38
C GLY A 76 9.20 2.59 -0.09
N HIS A 77 9.10 3.59 0.81
CA HIS A 77 9.34 4.99 0.42
C HIS A 77 10.77 5.24 -0.06
N ASP A 78 11.75 4.48 0.41
CA ASP A 78 13.12 4.46 -0.11
C ASP A 78 13.17 3.99 -1.57
N VAL A 79 12.39 2.98 -1.91
CA VAL A 79 12.33 2.36 -3.24
C VAL A 79 11.57 3.23 -4.24
N ILE A 80 10.43 3.84 -3.85
CA ILE A 80 9.60 4.65 -4.75
C ILE A 80 10.43 5.77 -5.41
N LEU A 81 11.23 6.48 -4.60
CA LEU A 81 12.03 7.58 -5.09
C LEU A 81 13.09 7.14 -6.10
N GLU A 82 13.80 6.06 -5.76
CA GLU A 82 14.84 5.49 -6.62
C GLU A 82 14.25 5.02 -7.96
N CYS A 83 13.15 4.27 -7.91
CA CYS A 83 12.47 3.79 -9.11
C CYS A 83 11.93 4.94 -9.97
N PHE A 84 11.38 6.00 -9.36
CA PHE A 84 10.87 7.15 -10.11
C PHE A 84 12.00 7.89 -10.85
N ASN A 85 13.13 8.14 -10.18
CA ASN A 85 14.30 8.77 -10.82
C ASN A 85 14.92 7.89 -11.93
N SER A 86 14.86 6.56 -11.78
CA SER A 86 15.37 5.63 -12.80
C SER A 86 14.39 5.41 -13.96
N ALA A 87 13.08 5.51 -13.68
CA ALA A 87 12.06 5.33 -14.70
C ALA A 87 12.00 6.51 -15.68
N PHE A 88 12.29 7.74 -15.24
CA PHE A 88 11.99 8.95 -15.99
C PHE A 88 13.18 9.88 -16.11
N THR A 89 13.05 10.81 -17.05
CA THR A 89 14.02 11.86 -17.34
C THR A 89 13.39 13.26 -17.19
N HIS A 90 14.19 14.30 -17.36
CA HIS A 90 13.71 15.68 -17.34
C HIS A 90 12.66 15.98 -18.43
N SER A 91 12.71 15.26 -19.57
CA SER A 91 11.79 15.46 -20.70
C SER A 91 10.43 14.79 -20.53
N ASP A 92 10.30 13.82 -19.62
CA ASP A 92 9.06 13.09 -19.45
C ASP A 92 8.00 13.92 -18.70
N GLU A 93 6.78 13.94 -19.20
CA GLU A 93 5.66 14.65 -18.59
C GLU A 93 5.06 13.81 -17.45
N VAL A 94 5.77 13.75 -16.33
CA VAL A 94 5.40 12.98 -15.13
C VAL A 94 5.48 13.81 -13.86
N GLU A 95 4.70 13.42 -12.86
CA GLU A 95 4.79 13.92 -11.48
C GLU A 95 4.66 12.75 -10.49
N LEU A 96 5.33 12.86 -9.35
CA LEU A 96 5.16 11.96 -8.21
C LEU A 96 4.55 12.74 -7.03
N TRP A 97 3.35 12.36 -6.63
CA TRP A 97 2.64 12.99 -5.52
C TRP A 97 2.73 12.13 -4.28
N MET A 98 3.32 12.68 -3.22
CA MET A 98 3.52 11.99 -1.95
C MET A 98 2.68 12.68 -0.87
N MET A 99 1.57 12.05 -0.46
CA MET A 99 0.74 12.49 0.66
C MET A 99 1.10 11.69 1.92
N CYS A 100 2.33 11.84 2.37
CA CYS A 100 2.91 11.06 3.45
C CYS A 100 3.25 11.93 4.65
N ASP A 101 2.86 11.45 5.83
CA ASP A 101 3.18 12.05 7.12
C ASP A 101 3.20 10.97 8.20
N ASN A 102 4.19 10.99 9.09
CA ASN A 102 4.27 10.04 10.18
C ASN A 102 4.40 10.79 11.53
N PRO A 103 3.32 10.84 12.32
CA PRO A 103 3.31 11.62 13.58
C PRO A 103 4.26 11.06 14.65
N PHE A 104 4.80 9.86 14.46
CA PHE A 104 5.65 9.18 15.44
C PHE A 104 7.15 9.43 15.26
N ILE A 105 7.58 9.99 14.11
CA ILE A 105 9.01 10.16 13.78
C ILE A 105 9.49 11.60 13.84
N GLY A 106 8.63 12.56 14.19
CA GLY A 106 9.01 13.95 14.41
C GLY A 106 9.84 14.56 13.28
N PRO A 107 11.11 14.98 13.55
CA PRO A 107 11.98 15.63 12.55
C PRO A 107 12.28 14.77 11.32
N GLN A 108 12.24 13.44 11.42
CA GLN A 108 12.49 12.55 10.29
C GLN A 108 11.46 12.70 9.15
N ASN A 109 10.25 13.22 9.44
CA ASN A 109 9.32 13.63 8.38
C ASN A 109 9.96 14.64 7.41
N THR A 110 10.69 15.62 7.96
CA THR A 110 11.39 16.62 7.15
C THR A 110 12.55 16.01 6.37
N GLU A 111 13.26 15.03 6.95
CA GLU A 111 14.33 14.31 6.28
C GLU A 111 13.80 13.54 5.06
N TRP A 112 12.69 12.79 5.21
CA TRP A 112 12.02 12.14 4.09
C TRP A 112 11.60 13.14 3.01
N GLN A 113 10.94 14.25 3.38
CA GLN A 113 10.53 15.26 2.41
C GLN A 113 11.72 15.88 1.67
N ASN A 114 12.83 16.14 2.38
CA ASN A 114 14.05 16.69 1.79
C ASN A 114 14.72 15.68 0.85
N LEU A 115 14.73 14.38 1.20
CA LEU A 115 15.24 13.33 0.33
C LEU A 115 14.54 13.36 -1.04
N TYR A 116 13.22 13.43 -1.03
CA TYR A 116 12.41 13.49 -2.26
C TYR A 116 12.63 14.79 -3.04
N LYS A 117 12.58 15.94 -2.37
CA LYS A 117 12.73 17.27 -3.01
C LYS A 117 14.12 17.51 -3.60
N ASN A 118 15.16 16.94 -2.99
CA ASN A 118 16.53 17.11 -3.41
C ASN A 118 17.03 16.01 -4.36
N SER A 119 16.17 15.07 -4.76
CA SER A 119 16.51 14.04 -5.74
C SER A 119 16.65 14.62 -7.15
N GLU A 120 17.16 13.83 -8.09
CA GLU A 120 17.39 14.24 -9.48
C GLU A 120 16.13 14.84 -10.14
N LEU A 121 14.97 14.18 -9.94
CA LEU A 121 13.67 14.67 -10.43
C LEU A 121 12.83 15.33 -9.32
N GLY A 122 13.45 15.83 -8.27
CA GLY A 122 12.77 16.40 -7.10
C GLY A 122 11.81 17.55 -7.43
N TYR A 123 12.06 18.32 -8.51
CA TYR A 123 11.15 19.36 -8.99
C TYR A 123 9.84 18.81 -9.61
N LYS A 124 9.80 17.51 -9.96
CA LYS A 124 8.59 16.77 -10.37
C LYS A 124 7.87 16.10 -9.18
N VAL A 125 8.44 16.18 -7.98
CA VAL A 125 7.84 15.63 -6.77
C VAL A 125 6.99 16.67 -6.06
N LYS A 126 5.75 16.31 -5.75
CA LYS A 126 4.83 17.14 -4.98
C LYS A 126 4.57 16.49 -3.63
N ILE A 127 5.03 17.14 -2.57
CA ILE A 127 4.67 16.75 -1.19
C ILE A 127 3.33 17.38 -0.85
N ILE A 128 2.35 16.54 -0.54
CA ILE A 128 0.99 16.95 -0.20
C ILE A 128 0.80 16.77 1.30
N PRO A 129 0.32 17.78 2.04
CA PRO A 129 0.00 17.64 3.45
C PRO A 129 -1.06 16.57 3.68
N ARG A 130 -0.97 15.87 4.83
CA ARG A 130 -2.00 14.93 5.26
C ARG A 130 -3.37 15.61 5.28
N GLN A 131 -4.36 14.92 4.74
CA GLN A 131 -5.75 15.36 4.78
C GLN A 131 -6.48 14.77 5.98
N THR A 132 -7.47 15.52 6.50
CA THR A 132 -8.26 15.12 7.67
C THR A 132 -9.58 14.45 7.30
N HIS A 133 -10.05 14.63 6.06
CA HIS A 133 -11.32 14.09 5.60
C HIS A 133 -11.11 13.18 4.37
N HIS A 134 -11.77 12.03 4.34
CA HIS A 134 -11.71 11.07 3.24
C HIS A 134 -12.08 11.70 1.89
N LYS A 135 -13.04 12.64 1.88
CA LYS A 135 -13.39 13.36 0.64
C LYS A 135 -12.23 14.17 0.06
N ASP A 136 -11.37 14.73 0.90
CA ASP A 136 -10.19 15.49 0.43
C ASP A 136 -9.11 14.54 -0.07
N VAL A 137 -8.95 13.38 0.59
CA VAL A 137 -8.10 12.27 0.10
C VAL A 137 -8.58 11.82 -1.29
N TYR A 138 -9.88 11.54 -1.42
CA TYR A 138 -10.49 11.20 -2.72
C TYR A 138 -10.22 12.26 -3.78
N ASN A 139 -10.40 13.54 -3.48
CA ASN A 139 -10.18 14.63 -4.42
C ASN A 139 -8.74 14.68 -4.95
N ILE A 140 -7.78 14.22 -4.15
CA ILE A 140 -6.37 14.08 -4.56
C ILE A 140 -6.20 12.82 -5.41
N MET A 141 -6.63 11.65 -4.92
CA MET A 141 -6.54 10.37 -5.63
C MET A 141 -7.24 10.43 -7.00
N ALA A 142 -8.39 11.06 -7.06
CA ALA A 142 -9.14 11.26 -8.31
C ALA A 142 -8.33 11.98 -9.40
N GLN A 143 -7.35 12.81 -9.01
CA GLN A 143 -6.52 13.56 -9.94
C GLN A 143 -5.28 12.78 -10.40
N THR A 144 -5.01 11.62 -9.85
CA THR A 144 -3.82 10.82 -10.17
C THR A 144 -4.15 9.73 -11.19
N ASP A 145 -3.14 9.05 -11.70
CA ASP A 145 -3.28 8.01 -12.71
C ASP A 145 -2.95 6.62 -12.16
N CYS A 146 -1.93 6.54 -11.29
CA CYS A 146 -1.46 5.27 -10.76
C CYS A 146 -1.00 5.40 -9.31
N GLY A 147 -1.45 4.50 -8.44
CA GLY A 147 -0.92 4.33 -7.10
C GLY A 147 0.33 3.45 -7.09
N VAL A 148 1.32 3.76 -6.24
CA VAL A 148 2.58 2.99 -6.15
C VAL A 148 2.81 2.57 -4.71
N PHE A 149 2.66 1.28 -4.41
CA PHE A 149 2.67 0.71 -3.06
C PHE A 149 3.64 -0.47 -2.93
N PRO A 150 4.96 -0.26 -3.06
CA PRO A 150 5.95 -1.33 -2.97
C PRO A 150 6.29 -1.65 -1.51
N ALA A 151 5.26 -1.97 -0.72
CA ALA A 151 5.44 -2.25 0.68
C ALA A 151 6.15 -3.59 0.91
N ARG A 152 7.07 -3.59 1.88
CA ARG A 152 7.75 -4.81 2.34
C ARG A 152 6.86 -5.71 3.18
N ALA A 153 5.84 -5.14 3.83
CA ALA A 153 4.78 -5.86 4.52
C ALA A 153 3.64 -4.91 4.86
N GLU A 154 2.41 -5.38 4.75
CA GLU A 154 1.20 -4.67 5.16
C GLU A 154 0.23 -5.62 5.88
N GLY A 155 -0.50 -5.08 6.86
CA GLY A 155 -1.62 -5.77 7.48
C GLY A 155 -2.89 -5.73 6.63
N TRP A 156 -3.04 -4.67 5.81
CA TRP A 156 -4.12 -4.51 4.83
C TRP A 156 -3.71 -3.60 3.66
N ASN A 157 -3.60 -2.33 3.84
CA ASN A 157 -3.36 -1.24 2.88
C ASN A 157 -4.65 -0.66 2.28
N LEU A 158 -5.37 0.11 3.11
CA LEU A 158 -6.61 0.80 2.69
C LEU A 158 -6.36 1.73 1.52
N GLU A 159 -5.25 2.45 1.52
CA GLU A 159 -4.91 3.44 0.49
C GLU A 159 -4.80 2.83 -0.91
N LEU A 160 -4.30 1.59 -1.01
CA LEU A 160 -4.25 0.84 -2.25
C LEU A 160 -5.66 0.46 -2.72
N LEU A 161 -6.50 -0.06 -1.81
CA LEU A 161 -7.88 -0.44 -2.12
C LEU A 161 -8.74 0.78 -2.50
N GLU A 162 -8.53 1.93 -1.86
CA GLU A 162 -9.15 3.20 -2.20
C GLU A 162 -8.76 3.69 -3.60
N MET A 163 -7.49 3.51 -4.00
CA MET A 163 -7.04 3.79 -5.38
C MET A 163 -7.73 2.87 -6.40
N MET A 164 -7.88 1.58 -6.08
CA MET A 164 -8.64 0.65 -6.92
C MET A 164 -10.10 1.10 -7.05
N ALA A 165 -10.76 1.50 -5.95
CA ALA A 165 -12.13 2.03 -5.96
C ALA A 165 -12.27 3.27 -6.84
N CYS A 166 -11.23 4.10 -6.90
CA CYS A 166 -11.16 5.26 -7.80
C CYS A 166 -10.92 4.87 -9.29
N GLY A 167 -10.76 3.59 -9.58
CA GLY A 167 -10.51 3.07 -10.94
C GLY A 167 -9.11 3.38 -11.46
N LYS A 168 -8.15 3.59 -10.56
CA LYS A 168 -6.76 3.90 -10.91
C LYS A 168 -5.93 2.63 -11.05
N ASP A 169 -4.93 2.67 -11.93
CA ASP A 169 -3.90 1.64 -11.93
C ASP A 169 -3.16 1.64 -10.59
N VAL A 170 -2.69 0.48 -10.18
CA VAL A 170 -1.89 0.33 -8.97
C VAL A 170 -0.70 -0.59 -9.24
N ILE A 171 0.45 -0.24 -8.67
CA ILE A 171 1.66 -1.04 -8.63
C ILE A 171 1.87 -1.46 -7.17
N ALA A 172 1.95 -2.76 -6.89
CA ALA A 172 2.10 -3.25 -5.53
C ALA A 172 2.89 -4.55 -5.45
N THR A 173 3.56 -4.78 -4.33
CA THR A 173 4.24 -6.05 -4.05
C THR A 173 3.23 -7.18 -3.86
N ASN A 174 3.50 -8.34 -4.44
CA ASN A 174 2.71 -9.56 -4.27
C ASN A 174 3.12 -10.27 -2.97
N TYR A 175 2.85 -9.62 -1.84
CA TYR A 175 3.25 -10.12 -0.53
C TYR A 175 2.33 -9.59 0.58
N SER A 176 2.24 -10.37 1.68
CA SER A 176 1.44 -10.05 2.87
C SER A 176 -0.04 -9.79 2.51
N ALA A 177 -0.70 -8.85 3.16
CA ALA A 177 -2.12 -8.60 2.93
C ALA A 177 -2.48 -8.13 1.51
N HIS A 178 -1.53 -7.67 0.70
CA HIS A 178 -1.83 -7.36 -0.71
C HIS A 178 -2.36 -8.59 -1.46
N THR A 179 -1.92 -9.80 -1.10
CA THR A 179 -2.37 -11.06 -1.73
C THR A 179 -3.86 -11.38 -1.50
N GLU A 180 -4.52 -10.67 -0.58
CA GLU A 180 -5.97 -10.86 -0.33
C GLU A 180 -6.84 -10.29 -1.46
N PHE A 181 -6.36 -9.22 -2.12
CA PHE A 181 -7.19 -8.48 -3.07
C PHE A 181 -6.44 -8.02 -4.34
N CYS A 182 -5.11 -8.19 -4.41
CA CYS A 182 -4.32 -7.90 -5.60
C CYS A 182 -4.09 -9.16 -6.41
N ASP A 183 -4.37 -9.09 -7.70
CA ASP A 183 -4.06 -10.12 -8.69
C ASP A 183 -3.58 -9.49 -10.02
N GLU A 184 -3.16 -10.31 -10.98
CA GLU A 184 -2.63 -9.88 -12.28
C GLU A 184 -3.66 -9.10 -13.14
N ASN A 185 -4.96 -9.19 -12.85
CA ASN A 185 -6.01 -8.51 -13.60
C ASN A 185 -6.28 -7.09 -13.08
N ASN A 186 -6.00 -6.85 -11.79
CA ASN A 186 -6.34 -5.60 -11.12
C ASN A 186 -5.12 -4.80 -10.66
N THR A 187 -3.92 -5.39 -10.64
CA THR A 187 -2.69 -4.80 -10.11
C THR A 187 -1.50 -5.13 -10.98
N LYS A 188 -0.62 -4.16 -11.20
CA LYS A 188 0.73 -4.40 -11.71
C LYS A 188 1.57 -4.97 -10.56
N LEU A 189 1.60 -6.29 -10.46
CA LEU A 189 2.25 -7.01 -9.36
C LEU A 189 3.77 -6.96 -9.49
N VAL A 190 4.43 -6.76 -8.35
CA VAL A 190 5.87 -6.90 -8.17
C VAL A 190 6.12 -8.20 -7.41
N SER A 191 6.77 -9.16 -8.05
CA SER A 191 7.06 -10.46 -7.44
C SER A 191 7.98 -10.32 -6.24
N ILE A 192 7.79 -11.16 -5.22
CA ILE A 192 8.69 -11.23 -4.07
C ILE A 192 9.30 -12.62 -4.01
N ASP A 193 10.61 -12.69 -4.16
CA ASP A 193 11.35 -13.95 -4.23
C ASP A 193 12.05 -14.27 -2.90
N ASN A 194 12.47 -13.24 -2.16
CA ASN A 194 13.24 -13.39 -0.94
C ASN A 194 12.68 -12.52 0.19
N MET A 195 13.14 -12.86 1.39
CA MET A 195 12.86 -12.12 2.61
C MET A 195 14.16 -11.55 3.19
N GLU A 196 14.08 -10.34 3.73
CA GLU A 196 15.18 -9.71 4.46
C GLU A 196 14.79 -9.45 5.91
N THR A 197 15.80 -9.28 6.78
CA THR A 197 15.58 -8.91 8.18
C THR A 197 14.86 -7.55 8.26
N ALA A 198 13.78 -7.49 9.03
CA ALA A 198 13.03 -6.26 9.21
C ALA A 198 13.83 -5.24 10.04
N TYR A 199 14.39 -4.25 9.35
CA TYR A 199 15.19 -3.19 9.96
C TYR A 199 14.96 -1.83 9.31
N ASP A 200 14.54 -0.84 10.10
CA ASP A 200 14.44 0.55 9.65
C ASP A 200 15.12 1.55 10.60
N GLY A 201 15.64 1.08 11.72
CA GLY A 201 16.31 1.90 12.73
C GLY A 201 15.35 2.74 13.58
N VAL A 202 14.05 2.60 13.42
CA VAL A 202 13.00 3.37 14.13
C VAL A 202 12.01 2.44 14.84
N PHE A 203 11.25 1.67 14.08
CA PHE A 203 10.24 0.75 14.59
C PHE A 203 10.70 -0.71 14.59
N PHE A 204 11.63 -1.05 13.72
CA PHE A 204 12.15 -2.40 13.52
C PHE A 204 13.66 -2.40 13.74
N ASP A 205 14.10 -3.12 14.78
CA ASP A 205 15.48 -3.13 15.25
C ASP A 205 16.35 -4.26 14.65
N GLY A 206 15.77 -5.07 13.76
CA GLY A 206 16.44 -6.19 13.11
C GLY A 206 16.61 -7.44 13.97
N LYS A 207 16.07 -7.47 15.18
CA LYS A 207 16.22 -8.64 16.06
C LYS A 207 15.15 -9.71 15.81
N LYS A 208 13.96 -9.31 15.39
CA LYS A 208 12.85 -10.23 15.18
C LYS A 208 12.09 -9.90 13.88
N GLY A 209 11.70 -10.96 13.19
CA GLY A 209 10.86 -10.89 12.01
C GLY A 209 11.58 -10.50 10.73
N MET A 210 10.96 -10.95 9.66
CA MET A 210 11.36 -10.70 8.28
C MET A 210 10.27 -9.91 7.57
N TRP A 211 10.63 -9.27 6.47
CA TRP A 211 9.71 -8.68 5.51
C TRP A 211 10.22 -8.93 4.09
N ALA A 212 9.44 -8.60 3.07
CA ALA A 212 9.83 -8.79 1.68
C ALA A 212 11.13 -8.02 1.36
N GLU A 213 12.11 -8.69 0.75
CA GLU A 213 13.25 -8.04 0.14
C GLU A 213 12.81 -7.36 -1.16
N ILE A 214 13.20 -6.11 -1.36
CA ILE A 214 13.04 -5.39 -2.63
C ILE A 214 14.43 -5.17 -3.21
N SER A 215 14.88 -6.15 -3.97
CA SER A 215 16.17 -6.15 -4.65
C SER A 215 16.12 -5.36 -5.97
N GLU A 216 17.21 -5.36 -6.73
CA GLU A 216 17.26 -4.70 -8.05
C GLU A 216 16.22 -5.28 -9.02
N ASP A 217 15.95 -6.59 -9.00
CA ASP A 217 14.97 -7.23 -9.88
C ASP A 217 13.54 -6.71 -9.60
N GLN A 218 13.19 -6.51 -8.32
CA GLN A 218 11.90 -5.91 -7.94
C GLN A 218 11.84 -4.43 -8.32
N LYS A 219 12.93 -3.69 -8.17
CA LYS A 219 13.00 -2.28 -8.61
C LYS A 219 12.82 -2.18 -10.12
N GLU A 220 13.45 -3.06 -10.91
CA GLU A 220 13.28 -3.08 -12.37
C GLU A 220 11.82 -3.37 -12.77
N GLN A 221 11.10 -4.25 -12.06
CA GLN A 221 9.67 -4.46 -12.27
C GLN A 221 8.88 -3.18 -11.99
N ILE A 222 9.13 -2.48 -10.87
CA ILE A 222 8.47 -1.22 -10.54
C ILE A 222 8.74 -0.17 -11.62
N ILE A 223 9.99 -0.03 -12.06
CA ILE A 223 10.41 0.89 -13.13
C ILE A 223 9.68 0.57 -14.43
N SER A 224 9.63 -0.70 -14.82
CA SER A 224 8.92 -1.15 -16.02
C SER A 224 7.43 -0.79 -15.93
N HIS A 225 6.78 -1.12 -14.82
CA HIS A 225 5.37 -0.81 -14.60
C HIS A 225 5.07 0.70 -14.62
N MET A 226 5.94 1.52 -14.03
CA MET A 226 5.80 2.98 -14.12
C MET A 226 5.88 3.47 -15.58
N ARG A 227 6.84 2.96 -16.36
CA ARG A 227 6.98 3.29 -17.78
C ARG A 227 5.76 2.85 -18.58
N ASP A 228 5.23 1.64 -18.33
CA ASP A 228 4.06 1.12 -19.02
C ASP A 228 2.83 2.01 -18.80
N VAL A 229 2.59 2.45 -17.56
CA VAL A 229 1.49 3.38 -17.24
C VAL A 229 1.69 4.72 -17.97
N HIS A 230 2.92 5.24 -17.95
CA HIS A 230 3.22 6.50 -18.63
C HIS A 230 3.02 6.39 -20.14
N ASN A 231 3.56 5.35 -20.75
CA ASN A 231 3.42 5.11 -22.20
C ASN A 231 1.95 4.96 -22.59
N ALA A 232 1.19 4.13 -21.87
CA ALA A 232 -0.24 3.94 -22.11
C ALA A 232 -1.01 5.27 -22.04
N LYS A 233 -0.63 6.16 -21.11
CA LYS A 233 -1.25 7.48 -21.02
C LYS A 233 -0.87 8.38 -22.18
N GLN A 234 0.41 8.44 -22.58
CA GLN A 234 0.87 9.25 -23.71
C GLN A 234 0.24 8.81 -25.03
N GLU A 235 0.03 7.50 -25.19
CA GLU A 235 -0.66 6.90 -26.34
C GLU A 235 -2.18 7.07 -26.29
N GLY A 236 -2.74 7.54 -25.16
CA GLY A 236 -4.17 7.73 -24.97
C GLY A 236 -4.97 6.43 -24.77
N VAL A 237 -4.29 5.33 -24.44
CA VAL A 237 -4.89 4.00 -24.22
C VAL A 237 -5.04 3.63 -22.73
N LEU A 238 -4.53 4.48 -21.83
CA LEU A 238 -4.73 4.27 -20.39
C LEU A 238 -6.23 4.30 -20.07
N SER A 239 -6.74 3.21 -19.57
CA SER A 239 -8.16 3.01 -19.27
C SER A 239 -8.41 2.96 -17.77
N VAL A 240 -9.69 3.04 -17.38
CA VAL A 240 -10.12 2.82 -16.01
C VAL A 240 -9.85 1.36 -15.62
N ASN A 241 -9.26 1.15 -14.47
CA ASN A 241 -9.03 -0.18 -13.89
C ASN A 241 -10.35 -0.78 -13.37
N GLN A 242 -11.15 -1.36 -14.29
CA GLN A 242 -12.45 -1.93 -13.95
C GLN A 242 -12.32 -3.11 -12.98
N SER A 243 -11.32 -3.96 -13.16
CA SER A 243 -11.06 -5.10 -12.25
C SER A 243 -10.72 -4.63 -10.82
N GLY A 244 -10.01 -3.50 -10.69
CA GLY A 244 -9.76 -2.88 -9.39
C GLY A 244 -11.04 -2.37 -8.74
N ILE A 245 -11.94 -1.71 -9.50
CA ILE A 245 -13.24 -1.28 -9.01
C ILE A 245 -14.08 -2.47 -8.54
N ASP A 246 -14.14 -3.52 -9.35
CA ASP A 246 -14.91 -4.73 -9.03
C ASP A 246 -14.36 -5.44 -7.78
N THR A 247 -13.05 -5.39 -7.59
CA THR A 247 -12.40 -5.89 -6.37
C THR A 247 -12.76 -5.03 -5.16
N ALA A 248 -12.61 -3.71 -5.24
CA ALA A 248 -12.93 -2.81 -4.14
C ALA A 248 -14.39 -2.92 -3.69
N ASN A 249 -15.32 -3.14 -4.62
CA ASN A 249 -16.75 -3.33 -4.31
C ASN A 249 -17.06 -4.61 -3.50
N LYS A 250 -16.13 -5.57 -3.43
CA LYS A 250 -16.30 -6.77 -2.59
C LYS A 250 -16.00 -6.50 -1.11
N PHE A 251 -15.27 -5.42 -0.82
CA PHE A 251 -14.82 -5.07 0.52
C PHE A 251 -15.59 -3.83 1.00
N SER A 252 -16.64 -4.04 1.77
CA SER A 252 -17.43 -2.97 2.39
C SER A 252 -17.28 -3.00 3.91
N TRP A 253 -17.51 -1.86 4.55
CA TRP A 253 -17.53 -1.78 6.01
C TRP A 253 -18.68 -2.57 6.62
N GLU A 254 -19.79 -2.73 5.90
CA GLU A 254 -20.92 -3.59 6.29
C GLU A 254 -20.47 -5.05 6.39
N ASN A 255 -19.76 -5.55 5.37
CA ASN A 255 -19.22 -6.91 5.38
C ASN A 255 -18.21 -7.08 6.52
N SER A 256 -17.32 -6.12 6.73
CA SER A 256 -16.36 -6.14 7.85
C SER A 256 -17.07 -6.24 9.22
N CYS A 257 -18.14 -5.47 9.41
CA CYS A 257 -18.94 -5.52 10.64
C CYS A 257 -19.64 -6.87 10.80
N GLN A 258 -20.16 -7.45 9.72
CA GLN A 258 -20.82 -8.76 9.77
C GLN A 258 -19.83 -9.87 10.17
N GLU A 259 -18.62 -9.87 9.59
CA GLU A 259 -17.56 -10.83 9.96
C GLU A 259 -17.15 -10.72 11.45
N VAL A 260 -17.12 -9.52 12.01
CA VAL A 260 -16.88 -9.32 13.46
C VAL A 260 -18.02 -9.95 14.27
N ILE A 261 -19.28 -9.71 13.87
CA ILE A 261 -20.46 -10.24 14.57
C ILE A 261 -20.44 -11.78 14.51
N ASP A 262 -20.18 -12.33 13.33
CA ASP A 262 -20.14 -13.78 13.13
C ASP A 262 -19.01 -14.42 13.95
N GLY A 263 -17.82 -13.82 13.95
CA GLY A 263 -16.70 -14.28 14.77
C GLY A 263 -16.94 -14.20 16.29
N LEU A 264 -17.78 -13.28 16.75
CA LEU A 264 -18.11 -13.14 18.18
C LEU A 264 -19.21 -14.11 18.64
N PHE A 265 -20.21 -14.35 17.82
CA PHE A 265 -21.46 -14.98 18.25
C PHE A 265 -21.77 -16.32 17.56
N HIS A 266 -21.12 -16.66 16.45
CA HIS A 266 -21.29 -17.91 15.74
C HIS A 266 -20.00 -18.74 15.84
N THR A 267 -19.95 -19.65 16.77
CA THR A 267 -18.88 -20.66 16.95
C THR A 267 -19.31 -21.99 16.41
#